data_88abbab3c96d3ccb6bafefe61e26d424
#
_entry.id   88abbab3c96d3ccb6bafefe61e26d424
#
_cell.length_a   1.000
_cell.length_b   1.000
_cell.length_c   1.000
_cell.angle_alpha   90.00
_cell.angle_beta   90.00
_cell.angle_gamma   90.00
#
_symmetry.space_group_name_H-M   'P 1'
#
loop_
_entity.id
_entity.type
_entity.pdbx_description
1 polymer ?
#
loop_
_entity_poly.entity_id
_entity_poly.type
_entity_poly.pdbx_seq_one_letter_code
_entity_poly.pdbx_strand_id
1 'polypeptide(L)'
;MCAGCAMTLFIRLVYIGMPNPEHTIIVGTAGCGRLAISQASVPFIYGNYGDTNAVASGLKRGLEVRFPNQKKDVVVMAGDGGLIDIGFQGLMHSWFRKEKFTTIMLDNEVYGNTGGQESGMTNHGKVLKMAPRGKFGDKVDALGLAKVAGVDYIARLAPTNPARVARTVRRAIMVAREVGHSYIQAYTS
;
A
#
# COMPACT_ATOMS: atom_id res chain seq x y z
N MET A 1 -17.53 -0.33 -6.61
CA MET A 1 -16.66 -1.45 -6.23
C MET A 1 -17.35 -2.76 -6.59
N CYS A 2 -16.58 -3.79 -6.91
CA CYS A 2 -17.16 -5.09 -7.25
C CYS A 2 -17.80 -5.75 -6.02
N ALA A 3 -18.89 -6.51 -6.20
CA ALA A 3 -19.47 -7.31 -5.14
C ALA A 3 -18.46 -8.38 -4.68
N GLY A 4 -18.29 -8.55 -3.38
CA GLY A 4 -17.34 -9.52 -2.81
C GLY A 4 -15.86 -9.20 -3.01
N CYS A 5 -15.51 -7.96 -3.34
CA CYS A 5 -14.13 -7.55 -3.61
C CYS A 5 -13.20 -7.79 -2.42
N ALA A 6 -12.17 -8.63 -2.60
CA ALA A 6 -11.18 -8.95 -1.58
C ALA A 6 -10.40 -7.71 -1.09
N MET A 7 -10.16 -6.74 -1.98
CA MET A 7 -9.50 -5.48 -1.64
C MET A 7 -10.32 -4.67 -0.61
N THR A 8 -11.65 -4.61 -0.77
CA THR A 8 -12.52 -3.91 0.18
C THR A 8 -12.47 -4.56 1.56
N LEU A 9 -12.54 -5.88 1.60
CA LEU A 9 -12.40 -6.62 2.85
C LEU A 9 -11.05 -6.35 3.51
N PHE A 10 -9.96 -6.41 2.73
CA PHE A 10 -8.62 -6.14 3.25
C PHE A 10 -8.50 -4.74 3.84
N ILE A 11 -9.00 -3.71 3.16
CA ILE A 11 -8.97 -2.32 3.64
C ILE A 11 -9.73 -2.19 4.97
N ARG A 12 -10.88 -2.84 5.12
CA ARG A 12 -11.61 -2.87 6.41
C ARG A 12 -10.76 -3.50 7.52
N LEU A 13 -10.02 -4.56 7.22
CA LEU A 13 -9.12 -5.21 8.19
C LEU A 13 -7.92 -4.33 8.54
N VAL A 14 -7.45 -3.48 7.62
CA VAL A 14 -6.42 -2.47 7.91
C VAL A 14 -6.93 -1.50 8.97
N TYR A 15 -8.14 -0.97 8.84
CA TYR A 15 -8.73 -0.08 9.85
C TYR A 15 -8.84 -0.73 11.23
N ILE A 16 -9.26 -2.00 11.29
CA ILE A 16 -9.33 -2.77 12.55
C ILE A 16 -7.92 -2.96 13.15
N GLY A 17 -6.90 -3.07 12.31
CA GLY A 17 -5.51 -3.23 12.73
C GLY A 17 -4.82 -1.93 13.17
N MET A 18 -5.35 -0.76 12.86
CA MET A 18 -4.74 0.52 13.24
C MET A 18 -4.70 0.68 14.76
N PRO A 19 -3.52 0.97 15.35
CA PRO A 19 -3.43 1.17 16.79
C PRO A 19 -4.17 2.42 17.27
N ASN A 20 -4.09 3.52 16.51
CA ASN A 20 -4.72 4.80 16.83
C ASN A 20 -5.27 5.44 15.55
N PRO A 21 -6.49 5.08 15.12
CA PRO A 21 -7.07 5.61 13.87
C PRO A 21 -7.16 7.14 13.84
N GLU A 22 -7.47 7.76 14.99
CA GLU A 22 -7.57 9.22 15.17
C GLU A 22 -6.23 9.97 15.04
N HIS A 23 -5.13 9.25 15.17
CA HIS A 23 -3.77 9.75 14.99
C HIS A 23 -3.10 9.21 13.71
N THR A 24 -3.85 8.55 12.85
CA THR A 24 -3.37 7.98 11.61
C THR A 24 -3.87 8.81 10.42
N ILE A 25 -2.98 9.10 9.47
CA ILE A 25 -3.35 9.73 8.21
C ILE A 25 -3.05 8.73 7.09
N ILE A 26 -4.04 8.47 6.26
CA ILE A 26 -3.90 7.62 5.09
C ILE A 26 -3.51 8.48 3.89
N VAL A 27 -2.52 8.01 3.14
CA VAL A 27 -2.17 8.57 1.83
C VAL A 27 -2.53 7.54 0.78
N GLY A 28 -3.41 7.93 -0.14
CA GLY A 28 -3.85 7.06 -1.23
C GLY A 28 -3.93 7.80 -2.55
N THR A 29 -4.26 7.07 -3.60
CA THR A 29 -4.33 7.60 -4.96
C THR A 29 -5.49 7.00 -5.74
N ALA A 30 -5.66 7.39 -6.99
CA ALA A 30 -6.65 6.82 -7.89
C ALA A 30 -6.56 5.28 -7.96
N GLY A 31 -7.64 4.64 -8.31
CA GLY A 31 -7.73 3.18 -8.45
C GLY A 31 -8.87 2.58 -7.62
N CYS A 32 -9.01 1.26 -7.67
CA CYS A 32 -10.09 0.54 -7.00
C CYS A 32 -10.07 0.76 -5.47
N GLY A 33 -8.88 0.81 -4.85
CA GLY A 33 -8.74 0.99 -3.41
C GLY A 33 -9.29 2.31 -2.89
N ARG A 34 -9.22 3.40 -3.67
CA ARG A 34 -9.71 4.72 -3.27
C ARG A 34 -11.15 4.71 -2.77
N LEU A 35 -12.02 4.00 -3.48
CA LEU A 35 -13.46 3.98 -3.16
C LEU A 35 -13.74 3.39 -1.77
N ALA A 36 -12.94 2.43 -1.32
CA ALA A 36 -13.08 1.88 0.03
C ALA A 36 -12.37 2.75 1.08
N ILE A 37 -11.20 3.30 0.75
CA ILE A 37 -10.42 4.14 1.66
C ILE A 37 -11.21 5.41 2.03
N SER A 38 -11.81 6.07 1.04
CA SER A 38 -12.53 7.33 1.24
C SER A 38 -13.84 7.23 2.03
N GLN A 39 -14.30 6.02 2.32
CA GLN A 39 -15.54 5.79 3.10
C GLN A 39 -15.31 5.65 4.61
N ALA A 40 -14.07 5.66 5.06
CA ALA A 40 -13.75 5.57 6.47
C ALA A 40 -13.60 6.95 7.11
N SER A 41 -13.86 7.04 8.42
CA SER A 41 -13.70 8.25 9.23
C SER A 41 -12.23 8.48 9.66
N VAL A 42 -11.27 8.00 8.88
CA VAL A 42 -9.84 8.22 9.12
C VAL A 42 -9.36 9.33 8.19
N PRO A 43 -8.55 10.30 8.67
CA PRO A 43 -8.00 11.35 7.82
C PRO A 43 -7.32 10.78 6.57
N PHE A 44 -7.67 11.31 5.41
CA PHE A 44 -7.23 10.81 4.12
C PHE A 44 -6.71 11.94 3.23
N ILE A 45 -5.51 11.74 2.68
CA ILE A 45 -4.92 12.62 1.67
C ILE A 45 -4.90 11.90 0.33
N TYR A 46 -5.45 12.54 -0.67
CA TYR A 46 -5.45 12.06 -2.04
C TYR A 46 -4.27 12.67 -2.81
N GLY A 47 -3.31 11.81 -3.19
CA GLY A 47 -2.17 12.19 -4.02
C GLY A 47 -2.38 11.88 -5.51
N ASN A 48 -1.49 12.39 -6.35
CA ASN A 48 -1.43 12.00 -7.75
C ASN A 48 -1.06 10.52 -7.89
N TYR A 49 -1.41 9.93 -9.02
CA TYR A 49 -1.11 8.53 -9.29
C TYR A 49 0.41 8.32 -9.37
N GLY A 50 0.95 7.46 -8.51
CA GLY A 50 2.38 7.20 -8.37
C GLY A 50 3.09 8.01 -7.27
N ASP A 51 2.56 9.13 -6.79
CA ASP A 51 3.25 10.02 -5.85
C ASP A 51 3.05 9.69 -4.37
N THR A 52 2.29 8.64 -4.05
CA THR A 52 1.83 8.38 -2.67
C THR A 52 2.97 8.29 -1.65
N ASN A 53 4.07 7.61 -1.99
CA ASN A 53 5.20 7.46 -1.07
C ASN A 53 6.00 8.77 -0.91
N ALA A 54 6.10 9.58 -1.96
CA ALA A 54 6.72 10.91 -1.89
C ALA A 54 5.89 11.86 -1.01
N VAL A 55 4.56 11.87 -1.21
CA VAL A 55 3.62 12.64 -0.37
C VAL A 55 3.69 12.19 1.08
N ALA A 56 3.69 10.87 1.33
CA ALA A 56 3.78 10.31 2.67
C ALA A 56 5.09 10.69 3.38
N SER A 57 6.21 10.71 2.65
CA SER A 57 7.51 11.12 3.15
C SER A 57 7.50 12.58 3.63
N GLY A 58 7.00 13.49 2.77
CA GLY A 58 6.86 14.91 3.13
C GLY A 58 5.88 15.13 4.29
N LEU A 59 4.72 14.46 4.25
CA LEU A 59 3.71 14.52 5.30
C LEU A 59 4.26 14.05 6.64
N LYS A 60 4.92 12.87 6.68
CA LYS A 60 5.47 12.30 7.93
C LYS A 60 6.46 13.26 8.57
N ARG A 61 7.39 13.81 7.80
CA ARG A 61 8.37 14.78 8.29
C ARG A 61 7.72 16.08 8.76
N GLY A 62 6.74 16.60 8.04
CA GLY A 62 5.97 17.77 8.45
C GLY A 62 5.21 17.55 9.77
N LEU A 63 4.63 16.36 9.95
CA LEU A 63 3.94 16.00 11.20
C LEU A 63 4.90 15.90 12.40
N GLU A 64 6.11 15.38 12.20
CA GLU A 64 7.12 15.30 13.24
C GLU A 64 7.60 16.69 13.71
N VAL A 65 7.73 17.62 12.77
CA VAL A 65 8.06 19.02 13.07
C VAL A 65 6.90 19.73 13.76
N ARG A 66 5.68 19.56 13.27
CA ARG A 66 4.49 20.29 13.76
C ARG A 66 3.98 19.75 15.10
N PHE A 67 4.15 18.45 15.34
CA PHE A 67 3.64 17.74 16.50
C PHE A 67 4.72 16.85 17.15
N PRO A 68 5.83 17.43 17.65
CA PRO A 68 7.01 16.66 18.09
C PRO A 68 6.71 15.72 19.27
N ASN A 69 5.70 16.06 20.08
CA ASN A 69 5.28 15.28 21.25
C ASN A 69 4.11 14.32 20.97
N GLN A 70 3.64 14.21 19.72
CA GLN A 70 2.53 13.35 19.34
C GLN A 70 2.98 12.36 18.27
N LYS A 71 2.81 11.08 18.56
CA LYS A 71 3.07 10.04 17.54
C LYS A 71 1.93 10.00 16.53
N LYS A 72 2.15 10.58 15.36
CA LYS A 72 1.23 10.51 14.22
C LYS A 72 1.71 9.44 13.24
N ASP A 73 0.81 8.54 12.87
CA ASP A 73 1.11 7.49 11.90
C ASP A 73 0.72 7.93 10.49
N VAL A 74 1.51 7.51 9.52
CA VAL A 74 1.18 7.65 8.10
C VAL A 74 1.12 6.26 7.48
N VAL A 75 0.04 5.98 6.77
CA VAL A 75 -0.16 4.70 6.09
C VAL A 75 -0.48 4.98 4.63
N VAL A 76 0.40 4.53 3.74
CA VAL A 76 0.15 4.54 2.30
C VAL A 76 -0.69 3.32 1.94
N MET A 77 -1.79 3.51 1.21
CA MET A 77 -2.55 2.43 0.57
C MET A 77 -2.74 2.75 -0.91
N ALA A 78 -2.05 2.01 -1.77
CA ALA A 78 -2.13 2.19 -3.22
C ALA A 78 -2.09 0.86 -3.95
N GLY A 79 -2.63 0.83 -5.17
CA GLY A 79 -2.61 -0.36 -6.02
C GLY A 79 -1.20 -0.72 -6.50
N ASP A 80 -1.05 -1.95 -6.97
CA ASP A 80 0.19 -2.49 -7.50
C ASP A 80 0.77 -1.63 -8.63
N GLY A 81 -0.01 -1.26 -9.63
CA GLY A 81 0.45 -0.37 -10.71
C GLY A 81 0.86 1.01 -10.22
N GLY A 82 0.19 1.53 -9.18
CA GLY A 82 0.53 2.82 -8.58
C GLY A 82 1.84 2.81 -7.78
N LEU A 83 2.29 1.65 -7.31
CA LEU A 83 3.51 1.52 -6.50
C LEU A 83 4.67 0.90 -7.29
N ILE A 84 4.42 -0.16 -8.06
CA ILE A 84 5.48 -0.93 -8.73
C ILE A 84 5.80 -0.38 -10.13
N ASP A 85 4.82 0.22 -10.79
CA ASP A 85 5.06 0.80 -12.11
C ASP A 85 5.35 2.32 -11.99
N ILE A 86 4.30 3.13 -11.84
CA ILE A 86 4.42 4.61 -11.91
C ILE A 86 5.10 5.18 -10.68
N GLY A 87 4.83 4.65 -9.49
CA GLY A 87 5.35 5.14 -8.22
C GLY A 87 6.63 4.47 -7.72
N PHE A 88 7.26 3.64 -8.53
CA PHE A 88 8.40 2.82 -8.11
C PHE A 88 9.55 3.64 -7.54
N GLN A 89 9.88 4.76 -8.16
CA GLN A 89 10.92 5.64 -7.68
C GLN A 89 10.64 6.15 -6.25
N GLY A 90 9.43 6.65 -6.00
CA GLY A 90 9.03 7.12 -4.68
C GLY A 90 9.03 6.01 -3.62
N LEU A 91 8.58 4.82 -4.00
CA LEU A 91 8.59 3.64 -3.14
C LEU A 91 10.02 3.25 -2.76
N MET A 92 10.92 3.07 -3.71
CA MET A 92 12.32 2.69 -3.47
C MET A 92 13.07 3.72 -2.63
N HIS A 93 12.90 5.01 -2.90
CA HIS A 93 13.55 6.05 -2.12
C HIS A 93 13.00 6.16 -0.69
N SER A 94 11.72 5.84 -0.45
CA SER A 94 11.19 5.75 0.91
C SER A 94 11.84 4.61 1.70
N TRP A 95 12.14 3.50 1.04
CA TRP A 95 12.84 2.35 1.64
C TRP A 95 14.29 2.69 1.98
N PHE A 96 15.05 3.22 1.01
CA PHE A 96 16.46 3.58 1.20
C PHE A 96 16.67 4.63 2.30
N ARG A 97 15.72 5.57 2.44
CA ARG A 97 15.77 6.59 3.51
C ARG A 97 15.18 6.13 4.83
N LYS A 98 14.70 4.88 4.91
CA LYS A 98 14.08 4.34 6.11
C LYS A 98 12.96 5.24 6.67
N GLU A 99 12.14 5.76 5.77
CA GLU A 99 11.06 6.67 6.14
C GLU A 99 10.07 6.00 7.10
N LYS A 100 9.74 6.63 8.21
CA LYS A 100 8.93 6.06 9.30
C LYS A 100 7.44 6.05 9.01
N PHE A 101 7.04 5.32 7.97
CA PHE A 101 5.63 5.07 7.66
C PHE A 101 5.42 3.67 7.06
N THR A 102 4.16 3.23 7.01
CA THR A 102 3.80 1.93 6.47
C THR A 102 3.26 2.07 5.05
N THR A 103 3.81 1.32 4.10
CA THR A 103 3.23 1.17 2.76
C THR A 103 2.51 -0.17 2.62
N ILE A 104 1.25 -0.12 2.23
CA ILE A 104 0.41 -1.28 1.92
C ILE A 104 0.10 -1.26 0.42
N MET A 105 0.68 -2.21 -0.31
CA MET A 105 0.36 -2.43 -1.71
C MET A 105 -0.89 -3.30 -1.82
N LEU A 106 -1.94 -2.77 -2.40
CA LEU A 106 -3.17 -3.49 -2.72
C LEU A 106 -3.00 -4.20 -4.07
N ASP A 107 -2.44 -5.42 -4.01
CA ASP A 107 -2.05 -6.21 -5.17
C ASP A 107 -3.24 -7.03 -5.70
N ASN A 108 -3.88 -6.53 -6.75
CA ASN A 108 -4.89 -7.25 -7.52
C ASN A 108 -4.37 -7.71 -8.89
N GLU A 109 -3.09 -7.52 -9.16
CA GLU A 109 -2.40 -7.95 -10.38
C GLU A 109 -2.91 -7.30 -11.68
N VAL A 110 -3.54 -6.11 -11.57
CA VAL A 110 -4.14 -5.48 -12.75
C VAL A 110 -4.47 -4.00 -12.48
N TYR A 111 -4.39 -3.16 -13.52
CA TYR A 111 -5.05 -1.85 -13.50
C TYR A 111 -6.56 -2.02 -13.71
N GLY A 112 -7.27 -2.45 -12.65
CA GLY A 112 -8.67 -2.83 -12.75
C GLY A 112 -9.61 -1.66 -13.03
N ASN A 113 -9.39 -0.51 -12.38
CA ASN A 113 -10.28 0.66 -12.48
C ASN A 113 -10.28 1.28 -13.89
N THR A 114 -9.17 1.23 -14.60
CA THR A 114 -9.00 1.87 -15.92
C THR A 114 -9.32 0.94 -17.10
N GLY A 115 -9.69 -0.30 -16.84
CA GLY A 115 -10.18 -1.20 -17.88
C GLY A 115 -9.45 -2.53 -18.04
N GLY A 116 -8.50 -2.86 -17.16
CA GLY A 116 -7.85 -4.18 -17.16
C GLY A 116 -6.55 -4.22 -17.96
N GLN A 117 -5.69 -3.23 -17.77
CA GLN A 117 -4.31 -3.23 -18.28
C GLN A 117 -3.42 -4.11 -17.37
N GLU A 118 -2.36 -4.65 -17.92
CA GLU A 118 -1.34 -5.36 -17.14
C GLU A 118 -0.54 -4.38 -16.27
N SER A 119 -0.14 -4.85 -15.09
CA SER A 119 0.78 -4.17 -14.18
C SER A 119 2.08 -4.96 -14.05
N GLY A 120 3.09 -4.39 -13.40
CA GLY A 120 4.31 -5.11 -13.02
C GLY A 120 4.03 -6.36 -12.17
N MET A 121 2.89 -6.37 -11.44
CA MET A 121 2.47 -7.48 -10.60
C MET A 121 1.60 -8.52 -11.30
N THR A 122 1.21 -8.31 -12.55
CA THR A 122 0.48 -9.30 -13.34
C THR A 122 1.37 -10.52 -13.64
N ASN A 123 0.83 -11.73 -13.46
CA ASN A 123 1.56 -12.95 -13.76
C ASN A 123 1.84 -13.09 -15.26
N HIS A 124 2.99 -13.68 -15.60
CA HIS A 124 3.32 -14.02 -16.99
C HIS A 124 2.20 -14.84 -17.65
N GLY A 125 1.88 -14.53 -18.88
CA GLY A 125 0.84 -15.22 -19.66
C GLY A 125 -0.60 -14.91 -19.26
N LYS A 126 -0.85 -14.16 -18.18
CA LYS A 126 -2.22 -13.81 -17.76
C LYS A 126 -2.91 -12.95 -18.80
N VAL A 127 -4.00 -13.46 -19.34
CA VAL A 127 -4.86 -12.74 -20.32
C VAL A 127 -5.74 -11.76 -19.57
N LEU A 128 -5.74 -10.52 -20.03
CA LEU A 128 -6.55 -9.42 -19.48
C LEU A 128 -7.29 -8.71 -20.61
N LYS A 129 -8.30 -7.92 -20.24
CA LYS A 129 -9.12 -7.21 -21.24
C LYS A 129 -8.28 -6.34 -22.18
N MET A 130 -7.27 -5.65 -21.66
CA MET A 130 -6.37 -4.78 -22.43
C MET A 130 -5.02 -5.44 -22.77
N ALA A 131 -4.85 -6.71 -22.39
CA ALA A 131 -3.72 -7.56 -22.79
C ALA A 131 -4.24 -8.92 -23.29
N PRO A 132 -4.92 -8.96 -24.45
CA PRO A 132 -5.60 -10.16 -24.96
C PRO A 132 -4.64 -11.27 -25.40
N ARG A 133 -3.36 -10.95 -25.62
CA ARG A 133 -2.30 -11.93 -25.92
C ARG A 133 -1.59 -12.46 -24.67
N GLY A 134 -2.02 -12.02 -23.50
CA GLY A 134 -1.35 -12.29 -22.23
C GLY A 134 -0.13 -11.38 -21.99
N LYS A 135 0.28 -11.28 -20.74
CA LYS A 135 1.48 -10.51 -20.34
C LYS A 135 2.74 -11.25 -20.77
N PHE A 136 3.68 -10.54 -21.41
CA PHE A 136 4.96 -11.10 -21.86
C PHE A 136 6.05 -11.09 -20.77
N GLY A 137 6.07 -10.07 -19.92
CA GLY A 137 7.09 -9.94 -18.86
C GLY A 137 6.76 -10.76 -17.61
N ASP A 138 7.79 -11.05 -16.83
CA ASP A 138 7.62 -11.70 -15.54
C ASP A 138 7.00 -10.77 -14.50
N LYS A 139 6.40 -11.38 -13.48
CA LYS A 139 5.92 -10.65 -12.31
C LYS A 139 7.09 -10.11 -11.50
N VAL A 140 7.00 -8.85 -11.09
CA VAL A 140 8.01 -8.24 -10.23
C VAL A 140 7.99 -8.90 -8.84
N ASP A 141 9.17 -9.29 -8.33
CA ASP A 141 9.31 -9.74 -6.93
C ASP A 141 9.43 -8.53 -5.99
N ALA A 142 8.30 -7.91 -5.68
CA ALA A 142 8.24 -6.74 -4.82
C ALA A 142 8.78 -6.99 -3.40
N LEU A 143 8.62 -8.21 -2.87
CA LEU A 143 9.17 -8.56 -1.53
C LEU A 143 10.67 -8.77 -1.58
N GLY A 144 11.19 -9.39 -2.64
CA GLY A 144 12.63 -9.52 -2.87
C GLY A 144 13.29 -8.14 -2.95
N LEU A 145 12.70 -7.20 -3.71
CA LEU A 145 13.17 -5.82 -3.79
C LEU A 145 13.15 -5.12 -2.42
N ALA A 146 12.05 -5.25 -1.66
CA ALA A 146 11.94 -4.69 -0.32
C ALA A 146 13.03 -5.24 0.63
N LYS A 147 13.31 -6.55 0.53
CA LYS A 147 14.36 -7.20 1.32
C LYS A 147 15.75 -6.68 0.97
N VAL A 148 16.06 -6.57 -0.32
CA VAL A 148 17.36 -6.04 -0.79
C VAL A 148 17.52 -4.57 -0.42
N ALA A 149 16.43 -3.79 -0.47
CA ALA A 149 16.43 -2.38 -0.03
C ALA A 149 16.55 -2.21 1.50
N GLY A 150 16.51 -3.30 2.28
CA GLY A 150 16.67 -3.27 3.74
C GLY A 150 15.46 -2.71 4.47
N VAL A 151 14.24 -2.96 3.98
CA VAL A 151 12.99 -2.57 4.66
C VAL A 151 12.89 -3.28 6.01
N ASP A 152 12.54 -2.54 7.06
CA ASP A 152 12.61 -3.01 8.45
C ASP A 152 11.52 -4.03 8.81
N TYR A 153 10.36 -3.96 8.15
CA TYR A 153 9.30 -4.94 8.30
C TYR A 153 8.64 -5.25 6.97
N ILE A 154 8.60 -6.53 6.61
CA ILE A 154 8.04 -6.99 5.34
C ILE A 154 7.02 -8.09 5.63
N ALA A 155 5.84 -8.00 5.00
CA ALA A 155 4.82 -9.04 5.10
C ALA A 155 4.07 -9.23 3.77
N ARG A 156 3.58 -10.46 3.54
CA ARG A 156 2.59 -10.78 2.51
C ARG A 156 1.33 -11.31 3.17
N LEU A 157 0.20 -10.77 2.81
CA LEU A 157 -1.10 -11.10 3.39
C LEU A 157 -2.16 -11.30 2.30
N ALA A 158 -3.16 -12.11 2.64
CA ALA A 158 -4.43 -12.19 1.93
C ALA A 158 -5.56 -12.06 2.97
N PRO A 159 -6.78 -11.62 2.60
CA PRO A 159 -7.89 -11.40 3.54
C PRO A 159 -8.56 -12.69 4.04
N THR A 160 -7.86 -13.82 4.00
CA THR A 160 -8.38 -15.15 4.40
C THR A 160 -8.40 -15.37 5.90
N ASN A 161 -7.60 -14.63 6.66
CA ASN A 161 -7.56 -14.70 8.13
C ASN A 161 -7.60 -13.29 8.73
N PRO A 162 -8.79 -12.78 9.08
CA PRO A 162 -8.99 -11.41 9.58
C PRO A 162 -8.12 -11.05 10.78
N ALA A 163 -8.03 -11.94 11.77
CA ALA A 163 -7.25 -11.70 12.97
C ALA A 163 -5.74 -11.58 12.69
N ARG A 164 -5.22 -12.40 11.76
CA ARG A 164 -3.82 -12.32 11.32
C ARG A 164 -3.56 -11.00 10.59
N VAL A 165 -4.45 -10.60 9.68
CA VAL A 165 -4.31 -9.32 8.95
C VAL A 165 -4.25 -8.16 9.93
N ALA A 166 -5.22 -8.04 10.84
CA ALA A 166 -5.27 -6.95 11.82
C ALA A 166 -4.01 -6.91 12.71
N ARG A 167 -3.55 -8.05 13.23
CA ARG A 167 -2.31 -8.13 14.05
C ARG A 167 -1.07 -7.74 13.24
N THR A 168 -0.96 -8.18 11.99
CA THR A 168 0.20 -7.87 11.13
C THR A 168 0.24 -6.39 10.76
N VAL A 169 -0.91 -5.79 10.43
CA VAL A 169 -1.03 -4.35 10.17
C VAL A 169 -0.63 -3.55 11.41
N ARG A 170 -1.17 -3.90 12.58
CA ARG A 170 -0.78 -3.26 13.85
C ARG A 170 0.71 -3.32 14.07
N ARG A 171 1.33 -4.49 13.90
CA ARG A 171 2.77 -4.65 14.06
C ARG A 171 3.56 -3.81 13.05
N ALA A 172 3.16 -3.77 11.80
CA ALA A 172 3.80 -2.97 10.75
C ALA A 172 3.80 -1.48 11.12
N ILE A 173 2.64 -0.95 11.56
CA ILE A 173 2.53 0.46 11.97
C ILE A 173 3.40 0.74 13.20
N MET A 174 3.45 -0.16 14.17
CA MET A 174 4.31 0.00 15.36
C MET A 174 5.80 -0.03 15.00
N VAL A 175 6.24 -0.92 14.10
CA VAL A 175 7.63 -0.94 13.62
C VAL A 175 7.94 0.34 12.83
N ALA A 176 7.03 0.78 11.96
CA ALA A 176 7.22 2.02 11.23
C ALA A 176 7.34 3.25 12.14
N ARG A 177 6.60 3.27 13.24
CA ARG A 177 6.63 4.34 14.23
C ARG A 177 7.99 4.47 14.96
N GLU A 178 8.59 3.34 15.29
CA GLU A 178 9.76 3.31 16.19
C GLU A 178 11.08 3.07 15.44
N VAL A 179 11.06 2.22 14.41
CA VAL A 179 12.28 1.72 13.75
C VAL A 179 12.50 2.37 12.40
N GLY A 180 11.65 2.06 11.42
CA GLY A 180 11.82 2.50 10.05
C GLY A 180 10.69 2.00 9.15
N HIS A 181 10.93 1.88 7.85
CA HIS A 181 9.86 1.59 6.88
C HIS A 181 9.26 0.19 7.04
N SER A 182 7.94 0.11 6.96
CA SER A 182 7.21 -1.16 6.90
C SER A 182 6.49 -1.31 5.56
N TYR A 183 6.58 -2.49 4.95
CA TYR A 183 5.95 -2.80 3.67
C TYR A 183 5.09 -4.06 3.76
N ILE A 184 3.84 -3.95 3.31
CA ILE A 184 2.89 -5.07 3.23
C ILE A 184 2.43 -5.22 1.78
N GLN A 185 2.62 -6.41 1.20
CA GLN A 185 1.95 -6.82 -0.02
C GLN A 185 0.63 -7.50 0.35
N ALA A 186 -0.48 -6.84 0.05
CA ALA A 186 -1.83 -7.34 0.27
C ALA A 186 -2.36 -7.97 -1.02
N TYR A 187 -2.31 -9.29 -1.11
CA TYR A 187 -2.85 -10.02 -2.25
C TYR A 187 -4.38 -10.00 -2.21
N THR A 188 -4.97 -9.37 -3.20
CA THR A 188 -6.42 -9.08 -3.27
C THR A 188 -7.02 -9.44 -4.64
N SER A 189 -6.33 -10.32 -5.38
CA SER A 189 -6.76 -10.84 -6.68
C SER A 189 -7.90 -11.86 -6.55
#